data_c22896e5765b61e0341b3da9962504e5
#
_entry.id   c22896e5765b61e0341b3da9962504e5
#
_cell.length_a   1.000
_cell.length_b   1.000
_cell.length_c   1.000
_cell.angle_alpha   90.00
_cell.angle_beta   90.00
_cell.angle_gamma   90.00
#
_symmetry.space_group_name_H-M   'P 1'
#
loop_
_entity.id
_entity.type
_entity.pdbx_description
1 polymer ?
#
loop_
_entity_poly.entity_id
_entity_poly.type
_entity_poly.pdbx_seq_one_letter_code
_entity_poly.pdbx_strand_id
1 'polypeptide(L)'
;MVYFQQDLDGIAHFLEHKMFDMENGDAADEFAKLGASSNAFTSSSRTAYLFSTTTNENDCVELLLDFVQSLNITDESVEKEKGIICQEIKMYDDDPDWRVYFGAIANLY
;
A
#
# COMPACT_ATOMS: atom_id res chain seq x y z
N MET A 1 22.57 -3.09 9.52
CA MET A 1 22.03 -2.99 8.15
C MET A 1 20.67 -3.63 7.98
N VAL A 2 20.44 -4.80 8.55
CA VAL A 2 19.15 -5.50 8.51
C VAL A 2 18.02 -4.71 9.20
N TYR A 3 18.33 -4.01 10.28
CA TYR A 3 17.36 -3.20 11.04
C TYR A 3 16.85 -1.98 10.25
N PHE A 4 17.70 -1.34 9.48
CA PHE A 4 17.32 -0.19 8.66
C PHE A 4 16.34 -0.56 7.56
N GLN A 5 16.47 -1.75 7.01
CA GLN A 5 15.62 -2.21 5.92
C GLN A 5 14.22 -2.59 6.42
N GLN A 6 14.12 -3.20 7.58
CA GLN A 6 12.82 -3.54 8.19
C GLN A 6 12.01 -2.30 8.57
N ASP A 7 12.66 -1.29 9.12
CA ASP A 7 11.97 -0.04 9.46
C ASP A 7 11.52 0.71 8.20
N LEU A 8 12.32 0.71 7.14
CA LEU A 8 11.97 1.33 5.87
C LEU A 8 10.83 0.58 5.16
N ASP A 9 10.81 -0.74 5.22
CA ASP A 9 9.74 -1.55 4.62
C ASP A 9 8.39 -1.29 5.31
N GLY A 10 8.38 -1.15 6.63
CA GLY A 10 7.20 -0.78 7.38
C GLY A 10 6.66 0.60 7.02
N ILE A 11 7.54 1.58 6.83
CA ILE A 11 7.19 2.93 6.41
C ILE A 11 6.64 2.94 4.98
N ALA A 12 7.27 2.21 4.07
CA ALA A 12 6.83 2.12 2.68
C ALA A 12 5.42 1.51 2.57
N HIS A 13 5.15 0.44 3.29
CA HIS A 13 3.83 -0.19 3.34
C HIS A 13 2.77 0.75 3.96
N PHE A 14 3.14 1.44 5.03
CA PHE A 14 2.28 2.45 5.64
C PHE A 14 1.95 3.58 4.65
N LEU A 15 2.95 4.08 3.92
CA LEU A 15 2.74 5.11 2.91
C LEU A 15 1.88 4.61 1.74
N GLU A 16 2.04 3.35 1.33
CA GLU A 16 1.18 2.74 0.30
C GLU A 16 -0.29 2.88 0.69
N HIS A 17 -0.66 2.48 1.91
CA HIS A 17 -2.02 2.63 2.41
C HIS A 17 -2.46 4.11 2.47
N LYS A 18 -1.58 4.97 2.94
CA LYS A 18 -1.88 6.40 3.06
C LYS A 18 -2.09 7.10 1.72
N MET A 19 -1.42 6.63 0.66
CA MET A 19 -1.59 7.20 -0.67
C MET A 19 -3.01 7.01 -1.21
N PHE A 20 -3.69 5.92 -0.85
CA PHE A 20 -5.09 5.69 -1.23
C PHE A 20 -6.07 6.60 -0.48
N ASP A 21 -5.69 7.13 0.67
CA ASP A 21 -6.52 8.02 1.47
C ASP A 21 -6.38 9.47 0.96
N MET A 22 -7.21 9.84 0.01
CA MET A 22 -7.24 11.17 -0.60
C MET A 22 -8.12 12.12 0.20
N GLU A 23 -7.95 13.42 0.00
CA GLU A 23 -8.75 14.46 0.63
C GLU A 23 -10.26 14.28 0.36
N ASN A 24 -10.61 13.78 -0.81
CA ASN A 24 -11.98 13.58 -1.25
C ASN A 24 -12.50 12.15 -1.04
N GLY A 25 -11.74 11.26 -0.39
CA GLY A 25 -12.10 9.88 -0.12
C GLY A 25 -11.03 8.89 -0.57
N ASP A 26 -11.40 7.63 -0.74
CA ASP A 26 -10.49 6.57 -1.13
C ASP A 26 -10.26 6.57 -2.64
N ALA A 27 -9.00 6.52 -3.07
CA ALA A 27 -8.65 6.44 -4.49
C ALA A 27 -9.23 5.20 -5.17
N ALA A 28 -9.33 4.07 -4.47
CA ALA A 28 -9.95 2.85 -5.01
C ALA A 28 -11.41 3.07 -5.39
N ASP A 29 -12.16 3.84 -4.60
CA ASP A 29 -13.54 4.19 -4.91
C ASP A 29 -13.62 5.09 -6.16
N GLU A 30 -12.70 6.01 -6.32
CA GLU A 30 -12.64 6.87 -7.50
C GLU A 30 -12.34 6.06 -8.77
N PHE A 31 -11.44 5.07 -8.71
CA PHE A 31 -11.20 4.15 -9.83
C PHE A 31 -12.45 3.31 -10.13
N ALA A 32 -13.15 2.83 -9.11
CA ALA A 32 -14.37 2.07 -9.27
C ALA A 32 -15.46 2.86 -10.01
N LYS A 33 -15.59 4.16 -9.73
CA LYS A 33 -16.53 5.05 -10.44
C LYS A 33 -16.21 5.16 -11.92
N LEU A 34 -14.96 5.02 -12.32
CA LEU A 34 -14.52 5.03 -13.72
C LEU A 34 -14.60 3.64 -14.37
N GLY A 35 -15.06 2.62 -13.67
CA GLY A 35 -15.13 1.25 -14.14
C GLY A 35 -13.81 0.51 -14.11
N ALA A 36 -12.84 1.01 -13.35
CA ALA A 36 -11.51 0.41 -13.20
C ALA A 36 -11.37 -0.32 -11.88
N SER A 37 -10.44 -1.27 -11.83
CA SER A 37 -9.95 -1.84 -10.59
C SER A 37 -8.54 -1.37 -10.33
N SER A 38 -8.25 -0.99 -9.09
CA SER A 38 -6.94 -0.53 -8.65
C SER A 38 -6.30 -1.53 -7.70
N ASN A 39 -4.99 -1.52 -7.67
CA ASN A 39 -4.22 -2.31 -6.72
C ASN A 39 -2.87 -1.64 -6.45
N ALA A 40 -2.23 -2.06 -5.39
CA ALA A 40 -0.87 -1.64 -5.07
C ALA A 40 -0.15 -2.76 -4.34
N PHE A 41 1.17 -2.73 -4.37
CA PHE A 41 1.98 -3.63 -3.56
C PHE A 41 3.29 -2.96 -3.15
N THR A 42 3.79 -3.34 -1.99
CA THR A 42 5.10 -2.95 -1.50
C THR A 42 5.93 -4.21 -1.27
N SER A 43 7.10 -4.24 -1.89
CA SER A 43 8.10 -5.29 -1.71
C SER A 43 9.34 -4.72 -1.00
N SER A 44 10.36 -5.55 -0.82
CA SER A 44 11.61 -5.14 -0.18
C SER A 44 12.37 -4.03 -0.93
N SER A 45 12.07 -3.82 -2.20
CA SER A 45 12.81 -2.89 -3.06
C SER A 45 11.96 -1.89 -3.82
N ARG A 46 10.62 -2.03 -3.79
CA ARG A 46 9.75 -1.15 -4.58
C ARG A 46 8.33 -1.13 -4.05
N THR A 47 7.63 -0.02 -4.29
CA THR A 47 6.19 0.10 -4.18
C THR A 47 5.63 0.38 -5.57
N ALA A 48 4.54 -0.26 -5.94
CA ALA A 48 3.87 -0.05 -7.21
C ALA A 48 2.39 0.22 -7.01
N TYR A 49 1.86 1.15 -7.78
CA TYR A 49 0.44 1.49 -7.85
C TYR A 49 -0.03 1.22 -9.27
N LEU A 50 -1.14 0.52 -9.42
CA LEU A 50 -1.62 0.10 -10.74
C LEU A 50 -3.14 0.10 -10.82
N PHE A 51 -3.62 0.16 -12.04
CA PHE A 51 -5.04 -0.04 -12.32
C PHE A 51 -5.22 -0.91 -13.56
N SER A 52 -6.41 -1.47 -13.69
CA SER A 52 -6.84 -2.20 -14.88
C SER A 52 -8.21 -1.69 -15.28
N THR A 53 -8.39 -1.38 -16.55
CA THR A 53 -9.65 -0.90 -17.08
C THR A 53 -9.84 -1.28 -18.55
N THR A 54 -11.09 -1.28 -18.99
CA THR A 54 -11.45 -1.42 -20.41
C THR A 54 -12.11 -0.15 -20.96
N THR A 55 -12.34 0.85 -20.10
CA THR A 55 -12.95 2.13 -20.47
C THR A 55 -12.31 3.26 -19.67
N ASN A 56 -12.49 4.50 -20.12
CA ASN A 56 -12.03 5.71 -19.42
C ASN A 56 -10.51 5.68 -19.11
N GLU A 57 -9.72 5.16 -20.04
CA GLU A 57 -8.26 4.99 -19.83
C GLU A 57 -7.56 6.31 -19.49
N ASN A 58 -7.90 7.38 -20.19
CA ASN A 58 -7.30 8.70 -19.96
C ASN A 58 -7.63 9.23 -18.57
N ASP A 59 -8.88 9.11 -18.14
CA ASP A 59 -9.30 9.54 -16.82
C ASP A 59 -8.62 8.72 -15.72
N CYS A 60 -8.44 7.41 -15.95
CA CYS A 60 -7.73 6.54 -15.02
C CYS A 60 -6.24 6.89 -14.91
N VAL A 61 -5.59 7.22 -16.03
CA VAL A 61 -4.18 7.66 -16.03
C VAL A 61 -4.03 8.99 -15.27
N GLU A 62 -4.92 9.95 -15.51
CA GLU A 62 -4.92 11.22 -14.78
C GLU A 62 -5.11 10.99 -13.28
N LEU A 63 -6.08 10.15 -12.90
CA LEU A 63 -6.33 9.83 -11.50
C LEU A 63 -5.12 9.15 -10.85
N LEU A 64 -4.48 8.20 -11.55
CA LEU A 64 -3.27 7.55 -11.04
C LEU A 64 -2.15 8.56 -10.79
N LEU A 65 -1.89 9.44 -11.75
CA LEU A 65 -0.85 10.46 -11.62
C LEU A 65 -1.17 11.46 -10.50
N ASP A 66 -2.43 11.82 -10.34
CA ASP A 66 -2.85 12.75 -9.29
C ASP A 66 -2.68 12.15 -7.89
N PHE A 67 -3.13 10.91 -7.68
CA PHE A 67 -3.08 10.36 -6.34
C PHE A 67 -1.66 9.97 -5.90
N VAL A 68 -0.78 9.54 -6.81
CA VAL A 68 0.62 9.22 -6.44
C VAL A 68 1.46 10.46 -6.16
N GLN A 69 0.99 11.64 -6.54
CA GLN A 69 1.64 12.93 -6.29
C GLN A 69 1.04 13.70 -5.12
N SER A 70 -0.06 13.23 -4.57
CA SER A 70 -0.79 13.88 -3.47
C SER A 70 -0.71 13.02 -2.22
N LEU A 71 -0.37 13.63 -1.10
CA LEU A 71 -0.31 12.95 0.19
C LEU A 71 -1.14 13.73 1.20
N ASN A 72 -2.20 13.09 1.70
CA ASN A 72 -3.05 13.63 2.74
C ASN A 72 -2.74 12.93 4.07
N ILE A 73 -2.06 13.63 4.98
CA ILE A 73 -1.69 13.11 6.29
C ILE A 73 -2.34 13.95 7.36
N THR A 74 -3.19 13.31 8.19
CA THR A 74 -3.74 13.89 9.41
C THR A 74 -3.48 12.93 10.56
N ASP A 75 -3.44 13.42 11.79
CA ASP A 75 -3.22 12.56 12.97
C ASP A 75 -4.30 11.47 13.07
N GLU A 76 -5.55 11.83 12.79
CA GLU A 76 -6.69 10.90 12.80
C GLU A 76 -6.53 9.80 11.75
N SER A 77 -6.14 10.15 10.51
CA SER A 77 -5.96 9.18 9.43
C SER A 77 -4.76 8.27 9.67
N VAL A 78 -3.70 8.78 10.31
CA VAL A 78 -2.53 7.97 10.70
C VAL A 78 -2.92 6.93 11.75
N GLU A 79 -3.67 7.31 12.77
CA GLU A 79 -4.13 6.36 13.82
C GLU A 79 -5.05 5.28 13.25
N LYS A 80 -5.93 5.63 12.33
CA LYS A 80 -6.79 4.68 11.62
C LYS A 80 -5.96 3.65 10.85
N GLU A 81 -4.98 4.09 10.07
CA GLU A 81 -4.13 3.21 9.28
C GLU A 81 -3.23 2.32 10.14
N LYS A 82 -2.74 2.81 11.26
CA LYS A 82 -2.01 1.99 12.23
C LYS A 82 -2.83 0.77 12.66
N GLY A 83 -4.11 0.95 12.95
CA GLY A 83 -5.01 -0.12 13.33
C GLY A 83 -5.16 -1.18 12.23
N ILE A 84 -5.32 -0.74 10.99
CA ILE A 84 -5.47 -1.61 9.81
C ILE A 84 -4.18 -2.41 9.57
N ILE A 85 -3.03 -1.76 9.59
CA ILE A 85 -1.72 -2.40 9.37
C ILE A 85 -1.40 -3.37 10.49
N CYS A 86 -1.72 -3.05 11.74
CA CYS A 86 -1.54 -3.98 12.85
C CYS A 86 -2.36 -5.27 12.66
N GLN A 87 -3.57 -5.16 12.14
CA GLN A 87 -4.40 -6.34 11.82
C GLN A 87 -3.80 -7.17 10.69
N GLU A 88 -3.30 -6.52 9.65
CA GLU A 88 -2.61 -7.21 8.54
C GLU A 88 -1.37 -7.96 9.02
N ILE A 89 -0.54 -7.33 9.84
CA ILE A 89 0.65 -7.96 10.40
C ILE A 89 0.28 -9.21 11.20
N LYS A 90 -0.76 -9.14 12.02
CA LYS A 90 -1.26 -10.30 12.77
C LYS A 90 -1.73 -11.44 11.85
N MET A 91 -2.38 -11.09 10.76
CA MET A 91 -2.83 -12.07 9.77
C MET A 91 -1.65 -12.80 9.12
N TYR A 92 -0.57 -12.09 8.80
CA TYR A 92 0.65 -12.71 8.25
C TYR A 92 1.45 -13.50 9.28
N ASP A 93 1.44 -13.09 10.55
CA ASP A 93 2.09 -13.84 11.63
C ASP A 93 1.51 -15.25 11.82
N ASP A 94 0.24 -15.43 11.47
CA ASP A 94 -0.45 -16.72 11.52
C ASP A 94 -0.25 -17.57 10.26
N ASP A 95 0.41 -17.04 9.24
CA ASP A 95 0.67 -17.73 7.97
C ASP A 95 2.04 -18.45 8.04
N PRO A 96 2.04 -19.82 8.03
CA PRO A 96 3.29 -20.58 8.09
C PRO A 96 4.24 -20.34 6.94
N ASP A 97 3.72 -20.18 5.72
CA ASP A 97 4.53 -19.96 4.51
C ASP A 97 5.24 -18.62 4.58
N TRP A 98 4.54 -17.58 5.01
CA TRP A 98 5.09 -16.26 5.24
C TRP A 98 6.20 -16.27 6.30
N ARG A 99 5.98 -16.96 7.42
CA ARG A 99 6.96 -17.08 8.50
C ARG A 99 8.21 -17.82 8.05
N VAL A 100 8.06 -18.91 7.28
CA VAL A 100 9.19 -19.66 6.73
C VAL A 100 10.00 -18.79 5.77
N TYR A 101 9.35 -18.09 4.86
CA TYR A 101 10.01 -17.22 3.88
C TYR A 101 10.83 -16.12 4.56
N PHE A 102 10.21 -15.34 5.45
CA PHE A 102 10.90 -14.26 6.14
C PHE A 102 11.93 -14.75 7.15
N GLY A 103 11.65 -15.86 7.82
CA GLY A 103 12.63 -16.50 8.70
C GLY A 103 13.87 -16.96 7.95
N ALA A 104 13.70 -17.55 6.77
CA ALA A 104 14.81 -17.95 5.92
C ALA A 104 15.65 -16.75 5.46
N ILE A 105 15.00 -15.68 5.00
CA ILE A 105 15.69 -14.45 4.57
C ILE A 105 16.45 -13.82 5.74
N ALA A 106 15.84 -13.72 6.91
CA ALA A 106 16.48 -13.15 8.10
C ALA A 106 17.72 -13.94 8.55
N ASN A 107 17.73 -15.27 8.35
CA ASN A 107 18.86 -16.12 8.69
C ASN A 107 19.94 -16.18 7.60
N LEU A 108 19.61 -15.84 6.36
CA LEU A 108 20.57 -15.80 5.25
C LEU A 108 21.34 -14.47 5.18
N TYR A 109 20.75 -13.42 5.64
CA TYR A 109 21.28 -12.06 5.61
C TYR A 109 21.29 -11.42 6.99
#